data_ad52aa893a575091c377209b1690c49d
#
_entry.id   ad52aa893a575091c377209b1690c49d
#
_cell.length_a   1.000
_cell.length_b   1.000
_cell.length_c   1.000
_cell.angle_alpha   90.00
_cell.angle_beta   90.00
_cell.angle_gamma   90.00
#
_symmetry.space_group_name_H-M   'P 1'
#
loop_
_entity.id
_entity.type
_entity.pdbx_description
1 polymer ?
#
loop_
_entity_poly.entity_id
_entity_poly.type
_entity_poly.pdbx_seq_one_letter_code
_entity_poly.pdbx_strand_id
1 'polypeptide(L)'
;LTNVTRSMFRGSSAYEAKALETIDAITNVQTAFKNLTNNNQNGVGYTNGDLSTSLKNLATLIKMNVGISVATIDMGGWDHHQNLTPAFTSRATELSKGIAAFWKDIASYQAQTTIVTMTEFGRRFQENANRGLDHGSASTMMVVSSKLNGGKVYGTWPGLADNQLFGGDLAVSTDYRTVLSETLVTQHGEQKIANVFPTVPYYPLGMFATPPGS
;
A
#
# COMPACT_ATOMS: atom_id res chain seq x y z
N LEU A 1 5.98 20.50 24.84
CA LEU A 1 5.89 19.09 25.28
C LEU A 1 7.28 18.45 25.27
N THR A 2 8.05 18.58 24.16
CA THR A 2 9.36 17.94 23.96
C THR A 2 10.39 18.33 25.05
N ASN A 3 10.44 19.61 25.43
CA ASN A 3 11.36 20.07 26.48
C ASN A 3 11.01 19.51 27.87
N VAL A 4 9.73 19.39 28.18
CA VAL A 4 9.27 18.78 29.46
C VAL A 4 9.63 17.30 29.48
N THR A 5 9.29 16.57 28.42
CA THR A 5 9.63 15.13 28.30
C THR A 5 11.12 14.91 28.39
N ARG A 6 11.93 15.74 27.69
CA ARG A 6 13.40 15.67 27.72
C ARG A 6 13.96 15.90 29.15
N SER A 7 13.35 16.77 29.94
CA SER A 7 13.78 17.03 31.31
C SER A 7 13.52 15.88 32.29
N MET A 8 12.73 14.87 31.89
CA MET A 8 12.48 13.65 32.67
C MET A 8 13.62 12.64 32.59
N PHE A 9 14.48 12.74 31.57
CA PHE A 9 15.59 11.83 31.30
C PHE A 9 16.93 12.57 31.51
N ARG A 10 17.37 12.70 32.76
CA ARG A 10 18.57 13.46 33.14
C ARG A 10 19.75 12.62 33.61
N GLY A 11 19.56 11.31 33.67
CA GLY A 11 20.58 10.38 34.08
C GLY A 11 21.50 9.95 32.93
N SER A 12 22.45 9.09 33.26
CA SER A 12 23.42 8.54 32.32
C SER A 12 23.21 7.05 32.00
N SER A 13 22.05 6.51 32.37
CA SER A 13 21.73 5.10 32.06
C SER A 13 21.55 4.87 30.56
N ALA A 14 21.80 3.66 30.09
CA ALA A 14 21.57 3.28 28.69
C ALA A 14 20.10 3.50 28.27
N TYR A 15 19.15 3.34 29.20
CA TYR A 15 17.74 3.61 28.98
C TYR A 15 17.48 5.10 28.72
N GLU A 16 18.03 5.98 29.55
CA GLU A 16 17.86 7.44 29.41
C GLU A 16 18.53 7.97 28.14
N ALA A 17 19.72 7.46 27.80
CA ALA A 17 20.40 7.78 26.56
C ALA A 17 19.54 7.40 25.33
N LYS A 18 18.91 6.21 25.35
CA LYS A 18 18.02 5.77 24.29
C LYS A 18 16.73 6.57 24.20
N ALA A 19 16.19 6.98 25.36
CA ALA A 19 15.00 7.86 25.39
C ALA A 19 15.31 9.24 24.80
N LEU A 20 16.46 9.83 25.11
CA LEU A 20 16.89 11.11 24.56
C LEU A 20 17.12 11.02 23.04
N GLU A 21 17.80 9.97 22.58
CA GLU A 21 18.00 9.71 21.15
C GLU A 21 16.65 9.61 20.39
N THR A 22 15.67 8.94 20.98
CA THR A 22 14.32 8.82 20.41
C THR A 22 13.63 10.19 20.35
N ILE A 23 13.72 11.00 21.40
CA ILE A 23 13.17 12.36 21.42
C ILE A 23 13.82 13.25 20.35
N ASP A 24 15.13 13.13 20.18
CA ASP A 24 15.86 13.86 19.14
C ASP A 24 15.43 13.44 17.73
N ALA A 25 15.32 12.15 17.49
CA ALA A 25 14.83 11.61 16.23
C ALA A 25 13.43 12.14 15.91
N ILE A 26 12.49 12.10 16.86
CA ILE A 26 11.13 12.66 16.70
C ILE A 26 11.19 14.16 16.39
N THR A 27 12.00 14.92 17.10
CA THR A 27 12.12 16.37 16.91
C THR A 27 12.68 16.72 15.53
N ASN A 28 13.69 15.98 15.09
CA ASN A 28 14.30 16.14 13.77
C ASN A 28 13.30 15.83 12.66
N VAL A 29 12.55 14.72 12.79
CA VAL A 29 11.48 14.34 11.86
C VAL A 29 10.41 15.42 11.80
N GLN A 30 9.93 15.92 12.95
CA GLN A 30 8.92 16.98 13.00
C GLN A 30 9.39 18.27 12.32
N THR A 31 10.64 18.66 12.55
CA THR A 31 11.22 19.88 11.96
C THR A 31 11.36 19.74 10.45
N ALA A 32 11.93 18.64 9.99
CA ALA A 32 12.08 18.37 8.57
C ALA A 32 10.72 18.25 7.87
N PHE A 33 9.74 17.61 8.51
CA PHE A 33 8.37 17.51 8.00
C PHE A 33 7.74 18.90 7.79
N LYS A 34 7.85 19.80 8.78
CA LYS A 34 7.35 21.18 8.66
C LYS A 34 8.02 21.93 7.50
N ASN A 35 9.32 21.77 7.34
CA ASN A 35 10.07 22.46 6.29
C ASN A 35 9.66 21.98 4.88
N LEU A 36 9.46 20.66 4.70
CA LEU A 36 9.06 20.09 3.42
C LEU A 36 7.58 20.35 3.09
N THR A 37 6.68 20.31 4.06
CA THR A 37 5.25 20.60 3.83
C THR A 37 5.02 22.05 3.45
N ASN A 38 5.83 22.99 3.94
CA ASN A 38 5.74 24.39 3.56
C ASN A 38 6.29 24.69 2.15
N ASN A 39 7.23 23.88 1.66
CA ASN A 39 7.93 24.14 0.40
C ASN A 39 7.36 23.40 -0.83
N ASN A 40 6.57 22.34 -0.66
CA ASN A 40 6.24 21.39 -1.74
C ASN A 40 4.74 21.23 -2.04
N GLN A 41 3.92 22.27 -1.86
CA GLN A 41 2.47 22.12 -1.98
C GLN A 41 1.87 22.37 -3.37
N ASN A 42 2.62 22.89 -4.34
CA ASN A 42 2.06 23.36 -5.61
C ASN A 42 2.36 22.40 -6.77
N GLY A 43 1.31 21.86 -7.39
CA GLY A 43 1.38 21.31 -8.75
C GLY A 43 1.36 19.77 -8.88
N VAL A 44 1.29 18.98 -7.81
CA VAL A 44 1.29 17.50 -7.93
C VAL A 44 -0.10 16.94 -8.19
N GLY A 45 -1.17 17.63 -7.77
CA GLY A 45 -2.55 17.23 -8.08
C GLY A 45 -3.21 16.33 -7.05
N TYR A 46 -2.75 16.35 -5.80
CA TYR A 46 -3.48 15.69 -4.70
C TYR A 46 -4.89 16.30 -4.55
N THR A 47 -5.87 15.43 -4.38
CA THR A 47 -7.23 15.84 -4.05
C THR A 47 -7.36 16.12 -2.56
N ASN A 48 -8.49 16.70 -2.15
CA ASN A 48 -8.84 16.78 -0.74
C ASN A 48 -9.36 15.40 -0.27
N GLY A 49 -8.97 14.99 0.94
CA GLY A 49 -9.41 13.72 1.54
C GLY A 49 -8.31 13.07 2.37
N ASP A 50 -8.70 12.10 3.17
CA ASP A 50 -7.79 11.42 4.12
C ASP A 50 -6.71 10.60 3.41
N LEU A 51 -7.08 9.90 2.33
CA LEU A 51 -6.13 9.16 1.52
C LEU A 51 -5.04 10.09 0.94
N SER A 52 -5.45 11.18 0.31
CA SER A 52 -4.51 12.16 -0.27
C SER A 52 -3.62 12.79 0.78
N THR A 53 -4.16 13.07 1.96
CA THR A 53 -3.38 13.59 3.10
C THR A 53 -2.35 12.56 3.56
N SER A 54 -2.74 11.30 3.71
CA SER A 54 -1.85 10.22 4.13
C SER A 54 -0.74 9.96 3.10
N LEU A 55 -1.09 9.90 1.82
CA LEU A 55 -0.12 9.72 0.73
C LEU A 55 0.87 10.90 0.63
N LYS A 56 0.40 12.12 0.82
CA LYS A 56 1.25 13.31 0.86
C LYS A 56 2.23 13.28 2.05
N ASN A 57 1.75 12.87 3.21
CA ASN A 57 2.60 12.69 4.39
C ASN A 57 3.66 11.61 4.15
N LEU A 58 3.27 10.48 3.57
CA LEU A 58 4.20 9.41 3.20
C LEU A 58 5.24 9.89 2.18
N ALA A 59 4.83 10.61 1.13
CA ALA A 59 5.76 11.19 0.17
C ALA A 59 6.78 12.12 0.84
N THR A 60 6.33 12.91 1.81
CA THR A 60 7.20 13.78 2.61
C THR A 60 8.24 12.96 3.39
N LEU A 61 7.80 11.90 4.07
CA LEU A 61 8.71 11.02 4.84
C LEU A 61 9.72 10.28 3.94
N ILE A 62 9.29 9.84 2.75
CA ILE A 62 10.20 9.25 1.75
C ILE A 62 11.28 10.26 1.33
N LYS A 63 10.89 11.49 1.01
CA LYS A 63 11.82 12.55 0.61
C LYS A 63 12.79 12.96 1.73
N MET A 64 12.38 12.80 2.99
CA MET A 64 13.25 12.99 4.16
C MET A 64 14.27 11.88 4.33
N ASN A 65 14.14 10.79 3.60
CA ASN A 65 15.02 9.61 3.67
C ASN A 65 15.22 9.07 5.11
N VAL A 66 14.11 8.97 5.85
CA VAL A 66 14.11 8.51 7.24
C VAL A 66 14.16 6.98 7.40
N GLY A 67 14.47 6.25 6.34
CA GLY A 67 14.64 4.79 6.37
C GLY A 67 13.33 4.00 6.39
N ILE A 68 12.25 4.52 5.78
CA ILE A 68 10.98 3.77 5.65
C ILE A 68 11.18 2.61 4.70
N SER A 69 10.93 1.40 5.19
CA SER A 69 10.94 0.18 4.38
C SER A 69 9.53 -0.28 3.98
N VAL A 70 8.54 -0.11 4.86
CA VAL A 70 7.14 -0.47 4.62
C VAL A 70 6.24 0.60 5.21
N ALA A 71 5.17 0.92 4.53
CA ALA A 71 4.11 1.78 5.01
C ALA A 71 2.74 1.19 4.64
N THR A 72 1.76 1.33 5.52
CA THR A 72 0.37 0.96 5.26
C THR A 72 -0.52 2.18 5.36
N ILE A 73 -1.50 2.27 4.47
CA ILE A 73 -2.50 3.33 4.47
C ILE A 73 -3.86 2.68 4.23
N ASP A 74 -4.77 2.87 5.17
CA ASP A 74 -6.11 2.37 5.04
C ASP A 74 -7.01 3.36 4.30
N MET A 75 -7.84 2.84 3.40
CA MET A 75 -8.87 3.60 2.70
C MET A 75 -10.20 2.90 2.89
N GLY A 76 -11.02 3.40 3.79
CA GLY A 76 -12.36 2.88 4.05
C GLY A 76 -13.41 3.29 3.02
N GLY A 77 -14.64 2.86 3.27
CA GLY A 77 -15.81 3.26 2.47
C GLY A 77 -16.02 2.42 1.21
N TRP A 78 -15.58 1.16 1.21
CA TRP A 78 -15.76 0.21 0.11
C TRP A 78 -16.90 -0.79 0.33
N ASP A 79 -17.57 -0.72 1.46
CA ASP A 79 -18.61 -1.67 1.84
C ASP A 79 -19.98 -1.31 1.23
N HIS A 80 -20.09 -1.48 -0.07
CA HIS A 80 -21.22 -1.01 -0.88
C HIS A 80 -22.31 -2.08 -1.03
N HIS A 81 -23.11 -2.29 0.01
CA HIS A 81 -24.27 -3.18 -0.01
C HIS A 81 -25.50 -2.59 -0.71
N GLN A 82 -25.46 -1.32 -1.08
CA GLN A 82 -26.52 -0.63 -1.79
C GLN A 82 -25.98 0.51 -2.65
N ASN A 83 -26.65 0.78 -3.77
CA ASN A 83 -26.26 1.84 -4.71
C ASN A 83 -24.77 1.83 -5.09
N LEU A 84 -24.23 0.66 -5.43
CA LEU A 84 -22.80 0.41 -5.67
C LEU A 84 -22.17 1.40 -6.64
N THR A 85 -22.79 1.61 -7.81
CA THR A 85 -22.15 2.33 -8.92
C THR A 85 -21.64 3.73 -8.56
N PRO A 86 -22.46 4.66 -8.01
CA PRO A 86 -21.97 5.99 -7.67
C PRO A 86 -20.95 5.96 -6.51
N ALA A 87 -21.15 5.09 -5.52
CA ALA A 87 -20.25 4.98 -4.38
C ALA A 87 -18.88 4.42 -4.79
N PHE A 88 -18.87 3.34 -5.57
CA PHE A 88 -17.65 2.75 -6.12
C PHE A 88 -16.90 3.74 -7.03
N THR A 89 -17.61 4.42 -7.94
CA THR A 89 -17.01 5.42 -8.83
C THR A 89 -16.31 6.52 -8.04
N SER A 90 -16.93 7.00 -6.97
CA SER A 90 -16.33 8.01 -6.10
C SER A 90 -15.05 7.51 -5.44
N ARG A 91 -15.09 6.31 -4.82
CA ARG A 91 -13.92 5.73 -4.14
C ARG A 91 -12.80 5.38 -5.11
N ALA A 92 -13.11 4.76 -6.24
CA ALA A 92 -12.14 4.43 -7.27
C ALA A 92 -11.48 5.67 -7.87
N THR A 93 -12.24 6.74 -8.04
CA THR A 93 -11.71 8.03 -8.49
C THR A 93 -10.76 8.64 -7.46
N GLU A 94 -11.10 8.61 -6.19
CA GLU A 94 -10.22 9.10 -5.11
C GLU A 94 -8.93 8.29 -5.04
N LEU A 95 -9.05 6.95 -5.07
CA LEU A 95 -7.91 6.04 -5.04
C LEU A 95 -6.96 6.29 -6.24
N SER A 96 -7.51 6.31 -7.45
CA SER A 96 -6.71 6.47 -8.66
C SER A 96 -6.01 7.82 -8.72
N LYS A 97 -6.70 8.92 -8.38
CA LYS A 97 -6.11 10.26 -8.32
C LYS A 97 -5.06 10.36 -7.22
N GLY A 98 -5.33 9.78 -6.05
CA GLY A 98 -4.38 9.75 -4.93
C GLY A 98 -3.09 9.02 -5.29
N ILE A 99 -3.19 7.80 -5.85
CA ILE A 99 -2.02 7.02 -6.29
C ILE A 99 -1.26 7.75 -7.40
N ALA A 100 -1.96 8.33 -8.39
CA ALA A 100 -1.31 9.06 -9.49
C ALA A 100 -0.54 10.29 -8.98
N ALA A 101 -1.13 11.06 -8.06
CA ALA A 101 -0.47 12.20 -7.45
C ALA A 101 0.75 11.77 -6.63
N PHE A 102 0.59 10.75 -5.78
CA PHE A 102 1.68 10.21 -4.98
C PHE A 102 2.84 9.71 -5.86
N TRP A 103 2.53 8.92 -6.89
CA TRP A 103 3.54 8.38 -7.80
C TRP A 103 4.33 9.50 -8.49
N LYS A 104 3.65 10.55 -8.93
CA LYS A 104 4.30 11.74 -9.49
C LYS A 104 5.15 12.47 -8.45
N ASP A 105 4.66 12.58 -7.22
CA ASP A 105 5.34 13.31 -6.14
C ASP A 105 6.66 12.65 -5.70
N ILE A 106 6.73 11.33 -5.78
CA ILE A 106 7.93 10.55 -5.45
C ILE A 106 8.78 10.19 -6.68
N ALA A 107 8.74 10.97 -7.76
CA ALA A 107 9.38 10.64 -9.05
C ALA A 107 10.83 10.14 -8.91
N SER A 108 11.64 10.78 -8.07
CA SER A 108 13.04 10.38 -7.82
C SER A 108 13.22 9.10 -6.98
N TYR A 109 12.12 8.58 -6.41
CA TYR A 109 12.11 7.42 -5.52
C TYR A 109 11.32 6.23 -6.10
N GLN A 110 10.78 6.35 -7.30
CA GLN A 110 9.96 5.31 -7.95
C GLN A 110 10.72 3.98 -8.12
N ALA A 111 12.02 4.03 -8.41
CA ALA A 111 12.83 2.82 -8.56
C ALA A 111 12.94 1.99 -7.26
N GLN A 112 12.69 2.60 -6.12
CA GLN A 112 12.77 1.99 -4.80
C GLN A 112 11.39 1.79 -4.16
N THR A 113 10.31 2.13 -4.87
CA THR A 113 8.96 2.12 -4.33
C THR A 113 8.07 1.17 -5.13
N THR A 114 7.35 0.33 -4.42
CA THR A 114 6.24 -0.45 -4.97
C THR A 114 4.99 -0.20 -4.16
N ILE A 115 3.88 0.09 -4.83
CA ILE A 115 2.56 0.24 -4.22
C ILE A 115 1.80 -1.05 -4.51
N VAL A 116 1.19 -1.62 -3.47
CA VAL A 116 0.29 -2.77 -3.59
C VAL A 116 -1.04 -2.40 -2.96
N THR A 117 -2.14 -2.54 -3.69
CA THR A 117 -3.48 -2.44 -3.10
C THR A 117 -3.99 -3.81 -2.72
N MET A 118 -4.61 -3.90 -1.55
CA MET A 118 -5.20 -5.13 -1.03
C MET A 118 -6.59 -4.85 -0.50
N THR A 119 -7.42 -5.88 -0.48
CA THR A 119 -8.75 -5.84 0.13
C THR A 119 -8.88 -6.95 1.16
N GLU A 120 -9.77 -6.77 2.12
CA GLU A 120 -10.08 -7.75 3.16
C GLU A 120 -10.75 -9.00 2.56
N PHE A 121 -11.70 -8.79 1.64
CA PHE A 121 -12.45 -9.82 0.91
C PHE A 121 -12.85 -9.29 -0.48
N GLY A 122 -13.49 -10.16 -1.27
CA GLY A 122 -14.11 -9.78 -2.54
C GLY A 122 -15.59 -9.47 -2.41
N ARG A 123 -16.27 -9.44 -3.56
CA ARG A 123 -17.70 -9.23 -3.64
C ARG A 123 -18.37 -10.38 -4.37
N ARG A 124 -19.64 -10.62 -4.04
CA ARG A 124 -20.46 -11.58 -4.74
C ARG A 124 -20.56 -11.24 -6.22
N PHE A 125 -20.72 -12.27 -7.03
CA PHE A 125 -20.89 -12.13 -8.48
C PHE A 125 -22.21 -11.47 -8.84
N GLN A 126 -23.28 -11.73 -8.07
CA GLN A 126 -24.61 -11.24 -8.36
C GLN A 126 -24.94 -9.98 -7.55
N GLU A 127 -25.56 -9.00 -8.21
CA GLU A 127 -26.11 -7.82 -7.56
C GLU A 127 -27.27 -8.23 -6.64
N ASN A 128 -27.31 -7.63 -5.44
CA ASN A 128 -28.39 -7.82 -4.50
C ASN A 128 -29.59 -6.91 -4.79
N ALA A 129 -30.70 -7.12 -4.07
CA ALA A 129 -31.95 -6.37 -4.28
C ALA A 129 -31.82 -4.85 -4.06
N ASN A 130 -30.75 -4.37 -3.41
CA ASN A 130 -30.49 -2.97 -3.11
C ASN A 130 -29.52 -2.31 -4.12
N ARG A 131 -29.25 -2.94 -5.25
CA ARG A 131 -28.27 -2.47 -6.25
C ARG A 131 -26.88 -2.32 -5.67
N GLY A 132 -26.50 -3.25 -4.84
CA GLY A 132 -25.18 -3.38 -4.22
C GLY A 132 -24.63 -4.79 -4.37
N LEU A 133 -23.48 -5.04 -3.81
CA LEU A 133 -22.86 -6.36 -3.78
C LEU A 133 -22.56 -6.76 -2.33
N ASP A 134 -22.99 -7.95 -1.96
CA ASP A 134 -22.62 -8.55 -0.68
C ASP A 134 -21.18 -9.10 -0.70
N HIS A 135 -20.67 -9.48 0.45
CA HIS A 135 -19.30 -10.00 0.58
C HIS A 135 -19.16 -11.32 -0.18
N GLY A 136 -18.07 -11.47 -0.89
CA GLY A 136 -17.67 -12.64 -1.65
C GLY A 136 -16.20 -12.98 -1.43
N SER A 137 -15.67 -13.87 -2.26
CA SER A 137 -14.35 -14.47 -2.01
C SER A 137 -13.22 -13.74 -2.75
N ALA A 138 -13.25 -13.72 -4.08
CA ALA A 138 -12.15 -13.19 -4.87
C ALA A 138 -12.24 -11.68 -5.07
N SER A 139 -11.07 -11.06 -5.15
CA SER A 139 -10.90 -9.63 -5.45
C SER A 139 -9.72 -9.43 -6.39
N THR A 140 -9.39 -8.19 -6.67
CA THR A 140 -8.23 -7.81 -7.46
C THR A 140 -7.21 -7.07 -6.60
N MET A 141 -5.94 -7.25 -6.92
CA MET A 141 -4.84 -6.45 -6.40
C MET A 141 -4.26 -5.60 -7.52
N MET A 142 -3.87 -4.38 -7.23
CA MET A 142 -3.10 -3.55 -8.16
C MET A 142 -1.68 -3.40 -7.64
N VAL A 143 -0.72 -3.52 -8.54
CA VAL A 143 0.69 -3.28 -8.22
C VAL A 143 1.21 -2.17 -9.11
N VAL A 144 1.86 -1.18 -8.53
CA VAL A 144 2.49 -0.05 -9.23
C VAL A 144 3.97 -0.02 -8.85
N SER A 145 4.84 -0.16 -9.85
CA SER A 145 6.29 -0.05 -9.68
C SER A 145 6.94 0.27 -11.03
N SER A 146 8.04 0.97 -11.02
CA SER A 146 8.86 1.20 -12.22
C SER A 146 9.59 -0.06 -12.72
N LYS A 147 9.62 -1.12 -11.90
CA LYS A 147 10.25 -2.40 -12.23
C LYS A 147 9.28 -3.45 -12.78
N LEU A 148 7.99 -3.12 -12.85
CA LEU A 148 6.99 -4.05 -13.34
C LEU A 148 7.08 -4.26 -14.84
N ASN A 149 6.85 -5.49 -15.25
CA ASN A 149 6.43 -5.83 -16.60
C ASN A 149 4.92 -5.52 -16.74
N GLY A 150 4.61 -4.22 -16.65
CA GLY A 150 3.26 -3.69 -16.45
C GLY A 150 2.37 -3.74 -17.69
N GLY A 151 1.17 -3.15 -17.56
CA GLY A 151 0.16 -3.14 -18.63
C GLY A 151 -0.51 -4.48 -18.87
N LYS A 152 -0.46 -5.40 -17.90
CA LYS A 152 -0.98 -6.76 -17.98
C LYS A 152 -1.84 -7.09 -16.76
N VAL A 153 -2.72 -8.08 -16.93
CA VAL A 153 -3.40 -8.78 -15.85
C VAL A 153 -2.66 -10.09 -15.61
N TYR A 154 -2.29 -10.35 -14.37
CA TYR A 154 -1.62 -11.56 -13.95
C TYR A 154 -2.60 -12.48 -13.22
N GLY A 155 -2.41 -13.79 -13.35
CA GLY A 155 -3.29 -14.81 -12.80
C GLY A 155 -4.14 -15.48 -13.89
N THR A 156 -4.87 -16.51 -13.48
CA THR A 156 -5.76 -17.25 -14.37
C THR A 156 -7.19 -16.79 -14.14
N TRP A 157 -7.90 -16.41 -15.19
CA TRP A 157 -9.31 -16.11 -15.09
C TRP A 157 -10.11 -17.39 -14.83
N PRO A 158 -10.81 -17.54 -13.70
CA PRO A 158 -11.49 -18.81 -13.36
C PRO A 158 -12.77 -19.02 -14.15
N GLY A 159 -13.36 -17.98 -14.72
CA GLY A 159 -14.65 -17.99 -15.40
C GLY A 159 -15.81 -17.67 -14.47
N LEU A 160 -17.03 -17.60 -15.05
CA LEU A 160 -18.28 -17.24 -14.37
C LEU A 160 -19.41 -18.24 -14.61
N ALA A 161 -19.14 -19.40 -15.22
CA ALA A 161 -20.13 -20.46 -15.34
C ALA A 161 -20.36 -21.12 -13.94
N ASP A 162 -21.54 -21.65 -13.70
CA ASP A 162 -21.92 -22.19 -12.38
C ASP A 162 -20.91 -23.19 -11.81
N ASN A 163 -20.32 -24.02 -12.66
CA ASN A 163 -19.30 -25.00 -12.27
C ASN A 163 -17.90 -24.39 -12.07
N GLN A 164 -17.71 -23.10 -12.34
CA GLN A 164 -16.45 -22.35 -12.18
C GLN A 164 -16.51 -21.43 -10.95
N LEU A 165 -17.68 -21.23 -10.38
CA LEU A 165 -17.87 -20.43 -9.19
C LEU A 165 -17.53 -21.21 -7.92
N PHE A 166 -17.04 -20.51 -6.91
CA PHE A 166 -16.83 -21.03 -5.56
C PHE A 166 -17.97 -20.56 -4.65
N GLY A 167 -18.90 -21.48 -4.34
CA GLY A 167 -20.08 -21.15 -3.52
C GLY A 167 -20.98 -20.06 -4.12
N GLY A 168 -21.01 -19.93 -5.44
CA GLY A 168 -21.77 -18.89 -6.16
C GLY A 168 -21.02 -17.57 -6.32
N ASP A 169 -19.74 -17.51 -5.94
CA ASP A 169 -18.89 -16.33 -6.04
C ASP A 169 -17.73 -16.55 -7.00
N LEU A 170 -17.05 -15.49 -7.40
CA LEU A 170 -15.82 -15.59 -8.16
C LEU A 170 -14.79 -16.40 -7.39
N ALA A 171 -14.25 -17.45 -8.00
CA ALA A 171 -13.23 -18.28 -7.38
C ALA A 171 -11.89 -17.56 -7.26
N VAL A 172 -11.16 -17.80 -6.16
CA VAL A 172 -9.80 -17.29 -5.98
C VAL A 172 -8.83 -18.13 -6.83
N SER A 173 -8.20 -17.52 -7.81
CA SER A 173 -7.25 -18.17 -8.73
C SER A 173 -5.78 -17.88 -8.41
N THR A 174 -5.51 -16.86 -7.60
CA THR A 174 -4.17 -16.45 -7.23
C THR A 174 -4.13 -16.12 -5.74
N ASP A 175 -3.21 -16.72 -5.02
CA ASP A 175 -2.98 -16.40 -3.61
C ASP A 175 -2.32 -15.02 -3.50
N TYR A 176 -2.89 -14.12 -2.71
CA TYR A 176 -2.34 -12.77 -2.49
C TYR A 176 -0.91 -12.80 -1.94
N ARG A 177 -0.55 -13.85 -1.20
CA ARG A 177 0.80 -14.03 -0.66
C ARG A 177 1.85 -14.23 -1.75
N THR A 178 1.46 -14.77 -2.90
CA THR A 178 2.34 -14.86 -4.08
C THR A 178 2.72 -13.47 -4.60
N VAL A 179 1.74 -12.57 -4.69
CA VAL A 179 1.97 -11.16 -5.10
C VAL A 179 2.89 -10.45 -4.11
N LEU A 180 2.63 -10.60 -2.82
CA LEU A 180 3.46 -10.01 -1.77
C LEU A 180 4.87 -10.61 -1.75
N SER A 181 5.00 -11.92 -1.92
CA SER A 181 6.30 -12.60 -1.97
C SER A 181 7.16 -12.09 -3.12
N GLU A 182 6.60 -12.00 -4.33
CA GLU A 182 7.33 -11.50 -5.49
C GLU A 182 7.75 -10.03 -5.31
N THR A 183 6.90 -9.23 -4.66
CA THR A 183 7.23 -7.85 -4.30
C THR A 183 8.38 -7.79 -3.30
N LEU A 184 8.36 -8.58 -2.24
CA LEU A 184 9.40 -8.64 -1.21
C LEU A 184 10.74 -9.10 -1.79
N VAL A 185 10.74 -10.14 -2.61
CA VAL A 185 11.95 -10.63 -3.30
C VAL A 185 12.55 -9.53 -4.17
N THR A 186 11.72 -8.85 -4.96
CA THR A 186 12.20 -7.86 -5.93
C THR A 186 12.64 -6.56 -5.29
N GLN A 187 11.95 -6.08 -4.25
CA GLN A 187 12.24 -4.78 -3.64
C GLN A 187 13.24 -4.87 -2.48
N HIS A 188 13.21 -5.95 -1.73
CA HIS A 188 14.00 -6.10 -0.50
C HIS A 188 15.05 -7.21 -0.60
N GLY A 189 15.10 -7.95 -1.72
CA GLY A 189 16.01 -9.07 -1.87
C GLY A 189 15.71 -10.22 -0.88
N GLU A 190 14.48 -10.33 -0.37
CA GLU A 190 14.12 -11.33 0.63
C GLU A 190 14.18 -12.73 0.02
N GLN A 191 15.15 -13.51 0.46
CA GLN A 191 15.34 -14.88 -0.01
C GLN A 191 14.65 -15.94 0.87
N LYS A 192 14.19 -15.54 2.05
CA LYS A 192 13.58 -16.45 3.03
C LYS A 192 12.06 -16.24 3.11
N ILE A 193 11.41 -16.25 1.96
CA ILE A 193 9.95 -16.05 1.89
C ILE A 193 9.19 -17.02 2.79
N ALA A 194 9.69 -18.23 3.00
CA ALA A 194 9.12 -19.21 3.93
C ALA A 194 9.10 -18.72 5.39
N ASN A 195 9.92 -17.75 5.78
CA ASN A 195 9.85 -17.14 7.10
C ASN A 195 8.69 -16.12 7.20
N VAL A 196 8.32 -15.50 6.08
CA VAL A 196 7.20 -14.56 6.00
C VAL A 196 5.88 -15.30 5.81
N PHE A 197 5.88 -16.30 4.93
CA PHE A 197 4.71 -17.13 4.61
C PHE A 197 5.04 -18.62 4.74
N PRO A 198 5.11 -19.17 5.97
CA PRO A 198 5.70 -20.48 6.25
C PRO A 198 5.03 -21.69 5.57
N THR A 199 3.75 -21.57 5.23
CA THR A 199 2.97 -22.70 4.68
C THR A 199 2.63 -22.54 3.20
N VAL A 200 3.18 -21.52 2.55
CA VAL A 200 2.83 -21.18 1.17
C VAL A 200 4.05 -21.37 0.29
N PRO A 201 4.02 -22.29 -0.67
CA PRO A 201 5.07 -22.40 -1.66
C PRO A 201 5.06 -21.13 -2.54
N TYR A 202 6.24 -20.57 -2.76
CA TYR A 202 6.40 -19.39 -3.60
C TYR A 202 6.67 -19.79 -5.06
N TYR A 203 5.75 -19.40 -5.93
CA TYR A 203 5.89 -19.49 -7.39
C TYR A 203 5.64 -18.10 -7.97
N PRO A 204 6.67 -17.41 -8.49
CA PRO A 204 6.52 -16.05 -9.00
C PRO A 204 5.56 -16.00 -10.19
N LEU A 205 4.77 -14.96 -10.27
CA LEU A 205 3.88 -14.66 -11.40
C LEU A 205 4.63 -14.04 -12.59
N GLY A 206 5.88 -13.64 -12.39
CA GLY A 206 6.68 -12.91 -13.38
C GLY A 206 6.22 -11.46 -13.55
N MET A 207 5.71 -10.84 -12.48
CA MET A 207 5.25 -9.46 -12.52
C MET A 207 6.40 -8.47 -12.68
N PHE A 208 7.56 -8.79 -12.13
CA PHE A 208 8.73 -7.93 -12.21
C PHE A 208 9.69 -8.36 -13.30
N ALA A 209 10.28 -7.38 -13.98
CA ALA A 209 11.32 -7.66 -14.96
C ALA A 209 12.52 -8.33 -14.26
N THR A 210 13.00 -9.42 -14.82
CA THR A 210 14.22 -10.07 -14.33
C THR A 210 15.39 -9.09 -14.49
N PRO A 211 16.20 -8.84 -13.45
CA PRO A 211 17.40 -8.02 -13.61
C PRO A 211 18.28 -8.59 -14.70
N PRO A 212 18.87 -7.76 -15.57
CA PRO A 212 19.80 -8.25 -16.57
C PRO A 212 20.98 -8.95 -15.87
N GLY A 213 21.14 -10.24 -16.11
CA GLY A 213 22.28 -11.04 -15.63
C GLY A 213 22.05 -11.80 -14.32
N SER A 214 20.79 -12.10 -13.92
CA SER A 214 20.48 -13.07 -12.84
C SER A 214 20.30 -14.47 -13.36
#